data_1e84c7d070e32b11b796d690d55b0b10
#
_entry.id   1e84c7d070e32b11b796d690d55b0b10
#
_cell.length_a   1.000
_cell.length_b   1.000
_cell.length_c   1.000
_cell.angle_alpha   90.00
_cell.angle_beta   90.00
_cell.angle_gamma   90.00
#
_symmetry.space_group_name_H-M   'P 1'
#
loop_
_entity.id
_entity.type
_entity.pdbx_description
1 polymer ?
#
loop_
_entity_poly.entity_id
_entity_poly.type
_entity_poly.pdbx_seq_one_letter_code
_entity_poly.pdbx_strand_id
1 'polypeptide(L)'
;MLWAHKNRDKNRYLEGAYRGIGMPFGEFKTIFIKGLPLMLNELFWAAGMTTVTQCYSVRGLSVIAGLNIATTITNLFNIVFIQLGACISIVVGQYLGAGELEKAKDADNKMIVFSVFCCSVMAAVMLLVGGLFPQIYNTTDEIKSLATSFIAVSAIIMPFCAFTHSSYFTLRSGGKTLVTFLFDSVFTWVIVVPVAFVLAKYTALGIVAVYFLVQATELIKVVIGYFMVKSDVWLVQMV
;
A
#
# COMPACT_ATOMS: atom_id res chain seq x y z
N MET A 1 23.48 -0.30 -6.54
CA MET A 1 24.22 -0.56 -7.82
C MET A 1 25.72 -0.64 -7.60
N LEU A 2 26.43 0.37 -7.06
CA LEU A 2 27.88 0.36 -6.86
C LEU A 2 28.41 -0.85 -6.05
N TRP A 3 27.72 -1.23 -4.98
CA TRP A 3 28.10 -2.42 -4.18
C TRP A 3 28.01 -3.72 -4.98
N ALA A 4 26.96 -3.89 -5.77
CA ALA A 4 26.77 -5.06 -6.61
C ALA A 4 27.86 -5.17 -7.69
N HIS A 5 28.29 -4.02 -8.26
CA HIS A 5 29.40 -3.96 -9.21
C HIS A 5 30.77 -4.26 -8.57
N LYS A 6 30.97 -3.80 -7.33
CA LYS A 6 32.21 -4.06 -6.58
C LYS A 6 32.33 -5.54 -6.19
N ASN A 7 31.21 -6.24 -6.05
CA ASN A 7 31.15 -7.67 -5.70
C ASN A 7 30.64 -8.51 -6.89
N ARG A 8 31.17 -8.27 -8.10
CA ARG A 8 30.76 -8.95 -9.33
C ARG A 8 30.85 -10.47 -9.23
N ASP A 9 31.87 -11.00 -8.57
CA ASP A 9 32.07 -12.43 -8.38
C ASP A 9 30.92 -13.13 -7.63
N LYS A 10 30.21 -12.38 -6.77
CA LYS A 10 29.03 -12.85 -6.03
C LYS A 10 27.71 -12.58 -6.76
N ASN A 11 27.74 -11.70 -7.76
CA ASN A 11 26.55 -11.20 -8.47
C ASN A 11 26.63 -11.56 -9.96
N ARG A 12 26.60 -12.86 -10.28
CA ARG A 12 26.70 -13.40 -11.66
C ARG A 12 25.68 -12.81 -12.63
N TYR A 13 24.53 -12.33 -12.15
CA TYR A 13 23.51 -11.69 -12.99
C TYR A 13 24.00 -10.37 -13.63
N LEU A 14 25.12 -9.81 -13.16
CA LEU A 14 25.74 -8.64 -13.77
C LEU A 14 26.70 -8.99 -14.93
N GLU A 15 27.04 -10.27 -15.09
CA GLU A 15 27.90 -10.70 -16.20
C GLU A 15 27.14 -10.54 -17.52
N GLY A 16 27.64 -9.65 -18.36
CA GLY A 16 27.01 -9.38 -19.66
C GLY A 16 25.82 -8.42 -19.65
N ALA A 17 25.35 -7.95 -18.48
CA ALA A 17 24.17 -7.09 -18.35
C ALA A 17 24.24 -5.77 -19.17
N TYR A 18 25.46 -5.34 -19.53
CA TYR A 18 25.68 -4.12 -20.31
C TYR A 18 26.29 -4.37 -21.70
N ARG A 19 26.37 -5.63 -22.14
CA ARG A 19 26.93 -5.97 -23.46
C ARG A 19 25.99 -5.69 -24.63
N GLY A 20 24.70 -5.42 -24.32
CA GLY A 20 23.72 -5.02 -25.32
C GLY A 20 22.53 -4.37 -24.64
N ILE A 21 22.11 -3.21 -25.12
CA ILE A 21 20.88 -2.52 -24.66
C ILE A 21 19.65 -3.00 -25.47
N GLY A 22 19.89 -3.85 -26.48
CA GLY A 22 18.82 -4.36 -27.35
C GLY A 22 18.09 -5.55 -26.73
N MET A 23 16.82 -5.34 -26.37
CA MET A 23 15.90 -6.44 -26.04
C MET A 23 15.17 -6.87 -27.32
N PRO A 24 15.12 -8.16 -27.68
CA PRO A 24 14.30 -8.64 -28.78
C PRO A 24 12.83 -8.20 -28.59
N PHE A 25 12.20 -7.71 -29.65
CA PHE A 25 10.82 -7.20 -29.57
C PHE A 25 9.83 -8.24 -29.03
N GLY A 26 10.06 -9.52 -29.26
CA GLY A 26 9.23 -10.61 -28.71
C GLY A 26 9.30 -10.71 -27.19
N GLU A 27 10.49 -10.56 -26.60
CA GLU A 27 10.67 -10.54 -25.15
C GLU A 27 10.06 -9.27 -24.53
N PHE A 28 10.29 -8.11 -25.13
CA PHE A 28 9.66 -6.85 -24.72
C PHE A 28 8.13 -6.98 -24.68
N LYS A 29 7.53 -7.50 -25.78
CA LYS A 29 6.07 -7.70 -25.85
C LYS A 29 5.57 -8.61 -24.76
N THR A 30 6.27 -9.70 -24.46
CA THR A 30 5.89 -10.66 -23.42
C THR A 30 5.92 -10.02 -22.03
N ILE A 31 7.00 -9.29 -21.72
CA ILE A 31 7.15 -8.59 -20.43
C ILE A 31 6.08 -7.49 -20.30
N PHE A 32 5.86 -6.73 -21.36
CA PHE A 32 4.87 -5.66 -21.37
C PHE A 32 3.45 -6.18 -21.15
N ILE A 33 3.04 -7.23 -21.86
CA ILE A 33 1.70 -7.83 -21.70
C ILE A 33 1.50 -8.40 -20.30
N LYS A 34 2.51 -9.07 -19.75
CA LYS A 34 2.44 -9.62 -18.37
C LYS A 34 2.48 -8.51 -17.30
N GLY A 35 3.17 -7.41 -17.55
CA GLY A 35 3.27 -6.26 -16.64
C GLY A 35 2.09 -5.29 -16.73
N LEU A 36 1.38 -5.26 -17.86
CA LEU A 36 0.30 -4.33 -18.12
C LEU A 36 -0.81 -4.33 -17.04
N PRO A 37 -1.31 -5.48 -16.55
CA PRO A 37 -2.31 -5.49 -15.49
C PRO A 37 -1.82 -4.82 -14.20
N LEU A 38 -0.54 -4.99 -13.85
CA LEU A 38 0.05 -4.34 -12.68
C LEU A 38 0.19 -2.83 -12.89
N MET A 39 0.65 -2.40 -14.07
CA MET A 39 0.71 -0.97 -14.42
C MET A 39 -0.67 -0.32 -14.34
N LEU A 40 -1.69 -0.97 -14.89
CA LEU A 40 -3.07 -0.48 -14.83
C LEU A 40 -3.58 -0.41 -13.40
N ASN A 41 -3.23 -1.39 -12.54
CA ASN A 41 -3.59 -1.36 -11.14
C ASN A 41 -3.03 -0.10 -10.45
N GLU A 42 -1.74 0.15 -10.57
CA GLU A 42 -1.10 1.32 -9.96
C GLU A 42 -1.70 2.64 -10.49
N LEU A 43 -1.96 2.71 -11.80
CA LEU A 43 -2.57 3.89 -12.43
C LEU A 43 -3.98 4.16 -11.89
N PHE A 44 -4.84 3.14 -11.87
CA PHE A 44 -6.22 3.27 -11.39
C PHE A 44 -6.28 3.55 -9.89
N TRP A 45 -5.41 2.93 -9.11
CA TRP A 45 -5.29 3.21 -7.69
C TRP A 45 -4.88 4.66 -7.43
N ALA A 46 -3.82 5.15 -8.10
CA ALA A 46 -3.34 6.52 -7.95
C ALA A 46 -4.41 7.56 -8.38
N ALA A 47 -5.10 7.30 -9.49
CA ALA A 47 -6.21 8.14 -9.94
C ALA A 47 -7.37 8.15 -8.92
N GLY A 48 -7.71 6.99 -8.35
CA GLY A 48 -8.73 6.86 -7.32
C GLY A 48 -8.38 7.66 -6.06
N MET A 49 -7.17 7.53 -5.54
CA MET A 49 -6.69 8.28 -4.36
C MET A 49 -6.65 9.79 -4.60
N THR A 50 -6.28 10.21 -5.81
CA THR A 50 -6.35 11.63 -6.22
C THR A 50 -7.81 12.11 -6.21
N THR A 51 -8.73 11.32 -6.71
CA THR A 51 -10.18 11.63 -6.71
C THR A 51 -10.74 11.71 -5.28
N VAL A 52 -10.33 10.82 -4.37
CA VAL A 52 -10.70 10.89 -2.94
C VAL A 52 -10.21 12.22 -2.33
N THR A 53 -8.96 12.61 -2.60
CA THR A 53 -8.42 13.89 -2.13
C THR A 53 -9.21 15.07 -2.69
N GLN A 54 -9.63 15.00 -3.95
CA GLN A 54 -10.49 16.02 -4.58
C GLN A 54 -11.87 16.06 -3.92
N CYS A 55 -12.44 14.95 -3.49
CA CYS A 55 -13.69 14.94 -2.73
C CYS A 55 -13.56 15.74 -1.41
N TYR A 56 -12.43 15.65 -0.74
CA TYR A 56 -12.18 16.42 0.49
C TYR A 56 -12.03 17.92 0.22
N SER A 57 -11.56 18.33 -0.96
CA SER A 57 -11.36 19.75 -1.31
C SER A 57 -12.64 20.58 -1.29
N VAL A 58 -13.80 19.94 -1.46
CA VAL A 58 -15.12 20.60 -1.36
C VAL A 58 -15.36 21.22 0.02
N ARG A 59 -14.65 20.73 1.05
CA ARG A 59 -14.77 21.22 2.44
C ARG A 59 -13.87 22.40 2.77
N GLY A 60 -13.06 22.89 1.82
CA GLY A 60 -12.26 24.10 1.95
C GLY A 60 -10.76 23.89 1.81
N LEU A 61 -10.04 25.00 1.61
CA LEU A 61 -8.58 24.99 1.42
C LEU A 61 -7.83 24.59 2.68
N SER A 62 -8.32 24.94 3.87
CA SER A 62 -7.73 24.54 5.14
C SER A 62 -7.65 23.03 5.29
N VAL A 63 -8.65 22.30 4.77
CA VAL A 63 -8.69 20.84 4.78
C VAL A 63 -7.57 20.27 3.92
N ILE A 64 -7.39 20.77 2.70
CA ILE A 64 -6.34 20.29 1.80
C ILE A 64 -4.95 20.63 2.36
N ALA A 65 -4.77 21.81 2.93
CA ALA A 65 -3.52 22.17 3.60
C ALA A 65 -3.20 21.23 4.76
N GLY A 66 -4.18 20.94 5.62
CA GLY A 66 -4.04 19.99 6.72
C GLY A 66 -3.76 18.56 6.25
N LEU A 67 -4.43 18.11 5.18
CA LEU A 67 -4.17 16.79 4.56
C LEU A 67 -2.76 16.69 3.98
N ASN A 68 -2.26 17.73 3.32
CA ASN A 68 -0.91 17.73 2.75
C ASN A 68 0.16 17.60 3.85
N ILE A 69 -0.01 18.32 4.97
CA ILE A 69 0.88 18.19 6.13
C ILE A 69 0.80 16.77 6.70
N ALA A 70 -0.41 16.23 6.92
CA ALA A 70 -0.61 14.89 7.43
C ALA A 70 -0.02 13.83 6.49
N THR A 71 -0.25 13.94 5.18
CA THR A 71 0.25 12.99 4.18
C THR A 71 1.78 12.96 4.14
N THR A 72 2.45 14.08 4.38
CA THR A 72 3.91 14.13 4.39
C THR A 72 4.50 13.20 5.46
N ILE A 73 3.99 13.27 6.68
CA ILE A 73 4.48 12.40 7.76
C ILE A 73 3.96 10.98 7.60
N THR A 74 2.68 10.79 7.25
CA THR A 74 2.11 9.44 7.09
C THR A 74 2.81 8.65 6.00
N ASN A 75 3.21 9.26 4.90
CA ASN A 75 3.98 8.59 3.85
C ASN A 75 5.34 8.10 4.35
N LEU A 76 6.00 8.82 5.23
CA LEU A 76 7.25 8.37 5.83
C LEU A 76 7.06 7.09 6.65
N PHE A 77 5.98 7.02 7.43
CA PHE A 77 5.65 5.83 8.22
C PHE A 77 5.13 4.68 7.37
N ASN A 78 4.37 4.98 6.31
CA ASN A 78 3.82 3.99 5.39
C ASN A 78 4.89 3.19 4.64
N ILE A 79 6.09 3.76 4.44
CA ILE A 79 7.22 3.04 3.83
C ILE A 79 7.46 1.70 4.53
N VAL A 80 7.28 1.62 5.84
CA VAL A 80 7.54 0.40 6.63
C VAL A 80 6.67 -0.75 6.16
N PHE A 81 5.34 -0.58 6.11
CA PHE A 81 4.45 -1.67 5.71
C PHE A 81 4.52 -1.98 4.21
N ILE A 82 4.78 -0.97 3.36
CA ILE A 82 4.97 -1.18 1.93
C ILE A 82 6.18 -2.09 1.69
N GLN A 83 7.29 -1.82 2.36
CA GLN A 83 8.51 -2.62 2.21
C GLN A 83 8.38 -4.01 2.85
N LEU A 84 7.70 -4.13 3.98
CA LEU A 84 7.40 -5.44 4.58
C LEU A 84 6.52 -6.29 3.66
N GLY A 85 5.51 -5.69 3.01
CA GLY A 85 4.72 -6.35 1.97
C GLY A 85 5.58 -6.82 0.79
N ALA A 86 6.48 -5.98 0.29
CA ALA A 86 7.42 -6.36 -0.77
C ALA A 86 8.32 -7.54 -0.34
N CYS A 87 8.79 -7.57 0.91
CA CYS A 87 9.54 -8.70 1.46
C CYS A 87 8.71 -9.99 1.47
N ILE A 88 7.42 -9.92 1.83
CA ILE A 88 6.50 -11.07 1.75
C ILE A 88 6.49 -11.62 0.33
N SER A 89 6.29 -10.76 -0.67
CA SER A 89 6.26 -11.20 -2.07
C SER A 89 7.54 -11.90 -2.52
N ILE A 90 8.70 -11.45 -2.03
CA ILE A 90 10.00 -12.06 -2.37
C ILE A 90 10.14 -13.42 -1.69
N VAL A 91 9.95 -13.47 -0.37
CA VAL A 91 10.17 -14.71 0.42
C VAL A 91 9.16 -15.79 0.04
N VAL A 92 7.89 -15.43 0.01
CA VAL A 92 6.81 -16.36 -0.38
C VAL A 92 6.98 -16.81 -1.83
N GLY A 93 7.31 -15.88 -2.74
CA GLY A 93 7.56 -16.19 -4.14
C GLY A 93 8.70 -17.19 -4.34
N GLN A 94 9.76 -17.11 -3.54
CA GLN A 94 10.86 -18.10 -3.57
C GLN A 94 10.40 -19.49 -3.16
N TYR A 95 9.62 -19.64 -2.09
CA TYR A 95 9.09 -20.93 -1.66
C TYR A 95 8.08 -21.50 -2.67
N LEU A 96 7.21 -20.64 -3.26
CA LEU A 96 6.28 -21.07 -4.31
C LEU A 96 7.02 -21.55 -5.55
N GLY A 97 8.09 -20.86 -5.95
CA GLY A 97 8.94 -21.27 -7.07
C GLY A 97 9.72 -22.56 -6.81
N ALA A 98 10.08 -22.83 -5.55
CA ALA A 98 10.71 -24.10 -5.14
C ALA A 98 9.72 -25.25 -4.96
N GLY A 99 8.41 -25.00 -5.04
CA GLY A 99 7.36 -26.00 -4.79
C GLY A 99 7.15 -26.33 -3.29
N GLU A 100 7.74 -25.56 -2.38
CA GLU A 100 7.67 -25.77 -0.93
C GLU A 100 6.45 -25.06 -0.34
N LEU A 101 5.23 -25.50 -0.70
CA LEU A 101 3.97 -24.81 -0.38
C LEU A 101 3.70 -24.65 1.11
N GLU A 102 4.01 -25.66 1.94
CA GLU A 102 3.82 -25.58 3.39
C GLU A 102 4.74 -24.54 4.03
N LYS A 103 6.00 -24.44 3.55
CA LYS A 103 6.92 -23.40 4.02
C LYS A 103 6.49 -22.01 3.56
N ALA A 104 5.95 -21.89 2.34
CA ALA A 104 5.39 -20.65 1.84
C ALA A 104 4.27 -20.14 2.76
N LYS A 105 3.35 -21.02 3.16
CA LYS A 105 2.23 -20.71 4.05
C LYS A 105 2.68 -20.31 5.46
N ASP A 106 3.62 -21.05 6.03
CA ASP A 106 4.17 -20.76 7.36
C ASP A 106 4.92 -19.43 7.37
N ALA A 107 5.74 -19.18 6.34
CA ALA A 107 6.48 -17.93 6.19
C ALA A 107 5.52 -16.74 6.00
N ASP A 108 4.50 -16.87 5.15
CA ASP A 108 3.50 -15.83 4.91
C ASP A 108 2.78 -15.43 6.20
N ASN A 109 2.24 -16.39 6.94
CA ASN A 109 1.55 -16.13 8.21
C ASN A 109 2.45 -15.41 9.22
N LYS A 110 3.70 -15.85 9.38
CA LYS A 110 4.67 -15.22 10.28
C LYS A 110 5.00 -13.79 9.85
N MET A 111 5.18 -13.57 8.57
CA MET A 111 5.51 -12.24 8.03
C MET A 111 4.33 -11.27 8.09
N ILE A 112 3.09 -11.73 7.88
CA ILE A 112 1.88 -10.91 8.07
C ILE A 112 1.78 -10.46 9.53
N VAL A 113 1.89 -11.39 10.49
CA VAL A 113 1.85 -11.05 11.92
C VAL A 113 2.98 -10.08 12.30
N PHE A 114 4.18 -10.32 11.81
CA PHE A 114 5.33 -9.43 12.04
C PHE A 114 5.09 -8.04 11.45
N SER A 115 4.55 -7.95 10.24
CA SER A 115 4.21 -6.67 9.59
C SER A 115 3.19 -5.87 10.40
N VAL A 116 2.10 -6.52 10.84
CA VAL A 116 1.07 -5.88 11.67
C VAL A 116 1.64 -5.42 13.01
N PHE A 117 2.49 -6.24 13.64
CA PHE A 117 3.15 -5.87 14.90
C PHE A 117 4.06 -4.65 14.72
N CYS A 118 4.96 -4.67 13.74
CA CYS A 118 5.86 -3.54 13.47
C CYS A 118 5.07 -2.26 13.18
N CYS A 119 4.00 -2.35 12.38
CA CYS A 119 3.18 -1.20 12.05
C CYS A 119 2.34 -0.71 13.24
N SER A 120 1.97 -1.58 14.17
CA SER A 120 1.32 -1.17 15.42
C SER A 120 2.28 -0.35 16.30
N VAL A 121 3.54 -0.76 16.37
CA VAL A 121 4.59 0.02 17.06
C VAL A 121 4.79 1.37 16.38
N MET A 122 4.90 1.37 15.05
CA MET A 122 5.05 2.61 14.26
C MET A 122 3.84 3.53 14.41
N ALA A 123 2.63 2.98 14.46
CA ALA A 123 1.40 3.73 14.70
C ALA A 123 1.42 4.43 16.08
N ALA A 124 1.88 3.72 17.12
CA ALA A 124 2.05 4.31 18.45
C ALA A 124 3.08 5.46 18.43
N VAL A 125 4.23 5.28 17.77
CA VAL A 125 5.21 6.36 17.58
C VAL A 125 4.60 7.53 16.82
N MET A 126 3.86 7.25 15.74
CA MET A 126 3.21 8.29 14.94
C MET A 126 2.17 9.08 15.76
N LEU A 127 1.42 8.44 16.66
CA LEU A 127 0.52 9.13 17.58
C LEU A 127 1.27 10.06 18.55
N LEU A 128 2.44 9.64 19.05
CA LEU A 128 3.25 10.44 19.97
C LEU A 128 3.85 11.67 19.30
N VAL A 129 4.34 11.54 18.06
CA VAL A 129 4.98 12.66 17.34
C VAL A 129 4.02 13.45 16.48
N GLY A 130 2.83 12.94 16.21
CA GLY A 130 1.85 13.50 15.29
C GLY A 130 1.36 14.90 15.68
N GLY A 131 1.30 15.21 16.96
CA GLY A 131 0.95 16.55 17.45
C GLY A 131 2.07 17.59 17.31
N LEU A 132 3.33 17.13 17.27
CA LEU A 132 4.51 18.01 17.15
C LEU A 132 4.81 18.37 15.69
N PHE A 133 4.57 17.44 14.77
CA PHE A 133 4.95 17.63 13.37
C PHE A 133 4.27 18.83 12.69
N PRO A 134 2.94 19.08 12.84
CA PRO A 134 2.31 20.26 12.27
C PRO A 134 2.83 21.59 12.83
N GLN A 135 3.46 21.59 14.02
CA GLN A 135 3.99 22.82 14.62
C GLN A 135 5.21 23.38 13.87
N ILE A 136 5.90 22.53 13.09
CA ILE A 136 7.05 22.94 12.26
C ILE A 136 6.60 23.85 11.10
N TYR A 137 5.32 23.76 10.71
CA TYR A 137 4.77 24.54 9.60
C TYR A 137 4.30 25.93 10.06
N ASN A 138 4.67 26.96 9.31
CA ASN A 138 4.17 28.32 9.54
C ASN A 138 2.78 28.48 8.89
N THR A 139 1.74 28.07 9.61
CA THR A 139 0.35 28.08 9.16
C THR A 139 -0.60 28.37 10.33
N THR A 140 -1.90 28.48 10.05
CA THR A 140 -2.92 28.77 11.07
C THR A 140 -3.10 27.60 12.04
N ASP A 141 -3.53 27.89 13.26
CA ASP A 141 -3.80 26.87 14.29
C ASP A 141 -4.92 25.92 13.88
N GLU A 142 -5.89 26.38 13.09
CA GLU A 142 -6.91 25.54 12.48
C GLU A 142 -6.32 24.44 11.61
N ILE A 143 -5.40 24.81 10.69
CA ILE A 143 -4.75 23.85 9.79
C ILE A 143 -3.87 22.88 10.58
N LYS A 144 -3.17 23.34 11.60
CA LYS A 144 -2.37 22.47 12.48
C LYS A 144 -3.23 21.47 13.24
N SER A 145 -4.38 21.89 13.75
CA SER A 145 -5.34 21.04 14.45
C SER A 145 -5.93 19.99 13.52
N LEU A 146 -6.31 20.38 12.29
CA LEU A 146 -6.79 19.43 11.27
C LEU A 146 -5.70 18.42 10.91
N ALA A 147 -4.48 18.87 10.66
CA ALA A 147 -3.35 17.99 10.34
C ALA A 147 -3.09 16.98 11.46
N THR A 148 -3.07 17.41 12.72
CA THR A 148 -2.93 16.53 13.89
C THR A 148 -4.03 15.49 13.94
N SER A 149 -5.27 15.88 13.69
CA SER A 149 -6.42 14.97 13.68
C SER A 149 -6.32 13.93 12.54
N PHE A 150 -5.91 14.36 11.34
CA PHE A 150 -5.71 13.44 10.21
C PHE A 150 -4.55 12.47 10.46
N ILE A 151 -3.45 12.92 11.08
CA ILE A 151 -2.33 12.06 11.48
C ILE A 151 -2.80 11.01 12.48
N ALA A 152 -3.60 11.40 13.49
CA ALA A 152 -4.12 10.48 14.49
C ALA A 152 -5.03 9.41 13.87
N VAL A 153 -5.93 9.79 12.96
CA VAL A 153 -6.78 8.86 12.23
C VAL A 153 -5.92 7.89 11.39
N SER A 154 -4.94 8.40 10.66
CA SER A 154 -4.05 7.56 9.83
C SER A 154 -3.25 6.58 10.69
N ALA A 155 -2.78 7.00 11.87
CA ALA A 155 -2.07 6.14 12.80
C ALA A 155 -2.95 4.99 13.31
N ILE A 156 -4.20 5.27 13.67
CA ILE A 156 -5.16 4.23 14.14
C ILE A 156 -5.43 3.20 13.03
N ILE A 157 -5.52 3.63 11.78
CA ILE A 157 -5.81 2.74 10.65
C ILE A 157 -4.57 1.99 10.15
N MET A 158 -3.35 2.48 10.42
CA MET A 158 -2.09 1.92 9.92
C MET A 158 -1.91 0.41 10.12
N PRO A 159 -2.21 -0.22 11.28
CA PRO A 159 -2.09 -1.67 11.43
C PRO A 159 -3.01 -2.45 10.49
N PHE A 160 -4.19 -1.91 10.19
CA PHE A 160 -5.13 -2.51 9.23
C PHE A 160 -4.61 -2.39 7.80
N CYS A 161 -4.04 -1.24 7.45
CA CYS A 161 -3.34 -1.04 6.17
C CYS A 161 -2.16 -2.02 6.02
N ALA A 162 -1.41 -2.29 7.09
CA ALA A 162 -0.33 -3.25 7.06
C ALA A 162 -0.82 -4.67 6.74
N PHE A 163 -1.95 -5.08 7.33
CA PHE A 163 -2.57 -6.37 7.01
C PHE A 163 -3.07 -6.44 5.57
N THR A 164 -3.79 -5.41 5.09
CA THR A 164 -4.32 -5.38 3.71
C THR A 164 -3.20 -5.37 2.67
N HIS A 165 -2.12 -4.62 2.90
CA HIS A 165 -0.94 -4.64 2.04
C HIS A 165 -0.22 -5.99 2.05
N SER A 166 -0.04 -6.59 3.22
CA SER A 166 0.52 -7.93 3.32
C SER A 166 -0.30 -8.93 2.52
N SER A 167 -1.63 -8.95 2.70
CA SER A 167 -2.55 -9.80 1.94
C SER A 167 -2.47 -9.55 0.42
N TYR A 168 -2.38 -8.28 0.01
CA TYR A 168 -2.19 -7.91 -1.39
C TYR A 168 -0.91 -8.52 -1.98
N PHE A 169 0.21 -8.42 -1.28
CA PHE A 169 1.49 -8.97 -1.74
C PHE A 169 1.52 -10.50 -1.69
N THR A 170 0.85 -11.13 -0.74
CA THR A 170 0.64 -12.59 -0.71
C THR A 170 -0.08 -13.08 -1.97
N LEU A 171 -1.22 -12.48 -2.30
CA LEU A 171 -1.98 -12.78 -3.51
C LEU A 171 -1.19 -12.55 -4.79
N ARG A 172 -0.42 -11.46 -4.81
CA ARG A 172 0.45 -11.10 -5.93
C ARG A 172 1.58 -12.10 -6.11
N SER A 173 2.18 -12.61 -5.03
CA SER A 173 3.22 -13.65 -5.10
C SER A 173 2.72 -14.96 -5.70
N GLY A 174 1.44 -15.30 -5.51
CA GLY A 174 0.76 -16.43 -6.16
C GLY A 174 0.29 -16.17 -7.59
N GLY A 175 0.70 -15.06 -8.22
CA GLY A 175 0.35 -14.73 -9.61
C GLY A 175 -1.10 -14.31 -9.83
N LYS A 176 -1.87 -14.04 -8.77
CA LYS A 176 -3.30 -13.67 -8.85
C LYS A 176 -3.49 -12.16 -9.16
N THR A 177 -2.90 -11.69 -10.25
CA THR A 177 -2.87 -10.26 -10.63
C THR A 177 -4.26 -9.66 -10.87
N LEU A 178 -5.21 -10.42 -11.43
CA LEU A 178 -6.59 -9.95 -11.57
C LEU A 178 -7.27 -9.78 -10.22
N VAL A 179 -7.04 -10.71 -9.30
CA VAL A 179 -7.60 -10.65 -7.95
C VAL A 179 -7.03 -9.45 -7.19
N THR A 180 -5.73 -9.19 -7.31
CA THR A 180 -5.12 -8.01 -6.70
C THR A 180 -5.64 -6.70 -7.30
N PHE A 181 -5.92 -6.66 -8.60
CA PHE A 181 -6.57 -5.52 -9.25
C PHE A 181 -7.98 -5.26 -8.68
N LEU A 182 -8.79 -6.31 -8.53
CA LEU A 182 -10.13 -6.20 -7.93
C LEU A 182 -10.06 -5.75 -6.47
N PHE A 183 -9.15 -6.32 -5.72
CA PHE A 183 -8.96 -6.05 -4.29
C PHE A 183 -8.50 -4.61 -4.00
N ASP A 184 -7.76 -4.01 -4.90
CA ASP A 184 -7.17 -2.69 -4.70
C ASP A 184 -7.85 -1.61 -5.54
N SER A 185 -7.67 -1.63 -6.86
CA SER A 185 -8.17 -0.57 -7.74
C SER A 185 -9.69 -0.54 -7.84
N VAL A 186 -10.33 -1.71 -8.08
CA VAL A 186 -11.80 -1.75 -8.21
C VAL A 186 -12.47 -1.40 -6.89
N PHE A 187 -11.96 -1.89 -5.76
CA PHE A 187 -12.45 -1.52 -4.44
C PHE A 187 -12.38 0.00 -4.21
N THR A 188 -11.26 0.61 -4.58
CA THR A 188 -11.09 2.07 -4.45
C THR A 188 -12.16 2.83 -5.24
N TRP A 189 -12.40 2.46 -6.49
CA TRP A 189 -13.38 3.15 -7.33
C TRP A 189 -14.84 2.85 -6.99
N VAL A 190 -15.15 1.63 -6.56
CA VAL A 190 -16.53 1.20 -6.29
C VAL A 190 -16.98 1.53 -4.87
N ILE A 191 -16.04 1.57 -3.91
CA ILE A 191 -16.39 1.77 -2.49
C ILE A 191 -15.80 3.08 -1.97
N VAL A 192 -14.46 3.24 -2.03
CA VAL A 192 -13.79 4.37 -1.35
C VAL A 192 -14.19 5.70 -1.96
N VAL A 193 -14.12 5.84 -3.28
CA VAL A 193 -14.47 7.09 -3.99
C VAL A 193 -15.93 7.47 -3.80
N PRO A 194 -16.94 6.59 -3.99
CA PRO A 194 -18.33 6.92 -3.74
C PRO A 194 -18.62 7.29 -2.26
N VAL A 195 -18.03 6.56 -1.31
CA VAL A 195 -18.16 6.87 0.11
C VAL A 195 -17.57 8.25 0.41
N ALA A 196 -16.37 8.54 -0.06
CA ALA A 196 -15.75 9.85 0.10
C ALA A 196 -16.58 10.98 -0.51
N PHE A 197 -17.09 10.77 -1.73
CA PHE A 197 -17.93 11.74 -2.41
C PHE A 197 -19.24 12.02 -1.67
N VAL A 198 -19.95 10.96 -1.28
CA VAL A 198 -21.25 11.10 -0.58
C VAL A 198 -21.03 11.76 0.78
N LEU A 199 -20.05 11.30 1.57
CA LEU A 199 -19.81 11.86 2.89
C LEU A 199 -19.30 13.30 2.83
N ALA A 200 -18.43 13.62 1.89
CA ALA A 200 -17.89 14.98 1.77
C ALA A 200 -18.94 15.97 1.27
N LYS A 201 -19.82 15.60 0.33
CA LYS A 201 -20.73 16.51 -0.34
C LYS A 201 -22.12 16.58 0.29
N TYR A 202 -22.66 15.46 0.76
CA TYR A 202 -24.08 15.36 1.14
C TYR A 202 -24.29 15.20 2.65
N THR A 203 -23.26 15.18 3.49
CA THR A 203 -23.44 15.09 4.94
C THR A 203 -22.97 16.37 5.64
N ALA A 204 -23.52 16.64 6.80
CA ALA A 204 -23.11 17.73 7.70
C ALA A 204 -21.97 17.31 8.67
N LEU A 205 -21.39 16.12 8.49
CA LEU A 205 -20.32 15.61 9.35
C LEU A 205 -19.06 16.49 9.26
N GLY A 206 -18.36 16.70 10.37
CA GLY A 206 -17.06 17.35 10.37
C GLY A 206 -16.05 16.58 9.52
N ILE A 207 -15.13 17.29 8.89
CA ILE A 207 -14.19 16.68 7.93
C ILE A 207 -13.32 15.57 8.53
N VAL A 208 -12.96 15.65 9.81
CA VAL A 208 -12.22 14.61 10.51
C VAL A 208 -13.02 13.31 10.60
N ALA A 209 -14.34 13.41 10.86
CA ALA A 209 -15.22 12.24 10.88
C ALA A 209 -15.39 11.66 9.47
N VAL A 210 -15.53 12.50 8.45
CA VAL A 210 -15.56 12.06 7.04
C VAL A 210 -14.28 11.32 6.70
N TYR A 211 -13.11 11.87 7.02
CA TYR A 211 -11.83 11.25 6.78
C TYR A 211 -11.71 9.89 7.50
N PHE A 212 -12.12 9.82 8.78
CA PHE A 212 -12.12 8.58 9.54
C PHE A 212 -13.00 7.51 8.89
N LEU A 213 -14.24 7.85 8.50
CA LEU A 213 -15.17 6.89 7.87
C LEU A 213 -14.67 6.38 6.53
N VAL A 214 -14.04 7.25 5.73
CA VAL A 214 -13.41 6.84 4.46
C VAL A 214 -12.24 5.90 4.71
N GLN A 215 -11.37 6.23 5.66
CA GLN A 215 -10.25 5.36 6.03
C GLN A 215 -10.74 4.03 6.66
N ALA A 216 -11.86 4.05 7.39
CA ALA A 216 -12.45 2.84 7.97
C ALA A 216 -12.98 1.84 6.91
N THR A 217 -13.13 2.24 5.64
CA THR A 217 -13.42 1.29 4.54
C THR A 217 -12.32 0.24 4.38
N GLU A 218 -11.08 0.51 4.85
CA GLU A 218 -10.00 -0.48 4.91
C GLU A 218 -10.37 -1.71 5.74
N LEU A 219 -11.25 -1.59 6.75
CA LEU A 219 -11.73 -2.73 7.53
C LEU A 219 -12.48 -3.75 6.66
N ILE A 220 -13.16 -3.30 5.62
CA ILE A 220 -13.80 -4.19 4.65
C ILE A 220 -12.74 -4.98 3.90
N LYS A 221 -11.64 -4.31 3.46
CA LYS A 221 -10.50 -4.98 2.82
C LYS A 221 -9.80 -5.97 3.75
N VAL A 222 -9.71 -5.65 5.05
CA VAL A 222 -9.16 -6.59 6.05
C VAL A 222 -9.96 -7.89 6.07
N VAL A 223 -11.30 -7.80 6.10
CA VAL A 223 -12.16 -8.99 6.11
C VAL A 223 -12.00 -9.79 4.81
N ILE A 224 -12.06 -9.13 3.66
CA ILE A 224 -11.88 -9.78 2.36
C ILE A 224 -10.50 -10.40 2.26
N GLY A 225 -9.44 -9.66 2.61
CA GLY A 225 -8.04 -10.12 2.58
C GLY A 225 -7.82 -11.34 3.48
N TYR A 226 -8.42 -11.34 4.68
CA TYR A 226 -8.34 -12.49 5.58
C TYR A 226 -8.91 -13.77 4.95
N PHE A 227 -10.11 -13.71 4.36
CA PHE A 227 -10.69 -14.87 3.70
C PHE A 227 -9.89 -15.30 2.47
N MET A 228 -9.34 -14.35 1.71
CA MET A 228 -8.54 -14.65 0.53
C MET A 228 -7.21 -15.31 0.87
N VAL A 229 -6.51 -14.85 1.90
CA VAL A 229 -5.26 -15.46 2.37
C VAL A 229 -5.55 -16.87 2.93
N LYS A 230 -6.62 -17.00 3.73
CA LYS A 230 -7.02 -18.27 4.33
C LYS A 230 -7.53 -19.31 3.33
N SER A 231 -8.06 -18.89 2.18
CA SER A 231 -8.56 -19.81 1.15
C SER A 231 -7.48 -20.53 0.35
N ASP A 232 -6.21 -20.23 0.61
CA ASP A 232 -5.03 -20.82 -0.03
C ASP A 232 -5.04 -20.72 -1.58
N VAL A 233 -5.89 -19.85 -2.17
CA VAL A 233 -6.02 -19.65 -3.63
C VAL A 233 -4.70 -19.15 -4.25
N TRP A 234 -3.83 -18.52 -3.46
CA TRP A 234 -2.53 -18.02 -3.86
C TRP A 234 -1.42 -19.09 -3.80
N LEU A 235 -1.66 -20.23 -3.11
CA LEU A 235 -0.72 -21.33 -2.98
C LEU A 235 -0.66 -22.15 -4.29
N VAL A 236 0.00 -21.61 -5.30
CA VAL A 236 0.17 -22.24 -6.60
C VAL A 236 1.66 -22.33 -6.90
N GLN A 237 2.14 -23.54 -7.25
CA GLN A 237 3.51 -23.69 -7.70
C GLN A 237 3.69 -22.90 -9.01
N MET A 238 4.65 -21.98 -9.01
CA MET A 238 5.00 -21.23 -10.21
C MET A 238 6.06 -22.02 -10.98
N VAL A 239 5.68 -22.52 -12.14
CA VAL A 239 6.56 -23.18 -13.10
C VAL A 239 7.12 -22.16 -14.09
#